data_2e9ef2f01e533acff13dc673fd94a52d
#
_entry.id   2e9ef2f01e533acff13dc673fd94a52d
#
_cell.length_a   1.000
_cell.length_b   1.000
_cell.length_c   1.000
_cell.angle_alpha   90.00
_cell.angle_beta   90.00
_cell.angle_gamma   90.00
#
_symmetry.space_group_name_H-M   'P 1'
#
loop_
_entity.id
_entity.type
_entity.pdbx_description
1 polymer ?
#
loop_
_entity_poly.entity_id
_entity_poly.type
_entity_poly.pdbx_seq_one_letter_code
_entity_poly.pdbx_strand_id
1 'polypeptide(L)'
;MNKKLLALYGLKWNPFSPELPTEALYITPRIEHFYWRIEQGLIQEGGFALITGDPGTGKSVVLRLLAERLGQLRDIAVGAITHPSSNLADFYREMGDLFAVELKPHNRWGGFKALRERWLAHLEATLLRPVVLIDEAQEMHPAVLNELRLLTSLHFDSRTLLSVILAGDARLTNKLRREELLPLGSRIRTRLTMEYAGREELMACLKHLLATAGN
;
A
#
# COMPACT_ATOMS: atom_id res chain seq x y z
N MET A 1 10.34 23.43 13.78
CA MET A 1 9.70 24.69 14.28
C MET A 1 10.20 24.95 15.70
N ASN A 2 10.39 26.23 16.09
CA ASN A 2 10.94 26.59 17.40
C ASN A 2 9.93 26.25 18.52
N LYS A 3 10.38 25.58 19.61
CA LYS A 3 9.55 25.23 20.78
C LYS A 3 8.77 26.44 21.35
N LYS A 4 9.34 27.63 21.25
CA LYS A 4 8.68 28.89 21.68
C LYS A 4 7.43 29.19 20.85
N LEU A 5 7.44 28.92 19.52
CA LEU A 5 6.27 29.14 18.66
C LEU A 5 5.17 28.11 18.95
N LEU A 6 5.52 26.87 19.21
CA LEU A 6 4.55 25.84 19.58
C LEU A 6 3.83 26.25 20.88
N ALA A 7 4.60 26.64 21.89
CA ALA A 7 4.04 27.09 23.17
C ALA A 7 3.18 28.39 23.04
N LEU A 8 3.59 29.32 22.18
CA LEU A 8 2.85 30.59 21.94
C LEU A 8 1.45 30.33 21.33
N TYR A 9 1.36 29.34 20.44
CA TYR A 9 0.10 28.96 19.77
C TYR A 9 -0.62 27.78 20.41
N GLY A 10 -0.14 27.27 21.55
CA GLY A 10 -0.74 26.12 22.23
C GLY A 10 -0.74 24.84 21.38
N LEU A 11 0.31 24.62 20.60
CA LEU A 11 0.40 23.48 19.69
C LEU A 11 1.25 22.35 20.28
N LYS A 12 0.78 21.12 20.21
CA LYS A 12 1.51 19.89 20.59
C LYS A 12 2.65 19.59 19.64
N TRP A 13 2.43 19.81 18.36
CA TRP A 13 3.40 19.60 17.27
C TRP A 13 3.24 20.63 16.15
N ASN A 14 4.18 20.60 15.21
CA ASN A 14 4.09 21.45 14.02
C ASN A 14 3.08 20.88 13.02
N PRO A 15 1.91 21.51 12.80
CA PRO A 15 0.88 20.99 11.88
C PRO A 15 1.31 20.94 10.41
N PHE A 16 2.45 21.54 10.06
CA PHE A 16 3.00 21.57 8.71
C PHE A 16 4.29 20.76 8.58
N SER A 17 4.59 19.90 9.56
CA SER A 17 5.72 18.97 9.48
C SER A 17 5.40 17.80 8.56
N PRO A 18 6.38 17.27 7.80
CA PRO A 18 6.21 15.99 7.12
C PRO A 18 6.04 14.79 8.09
N GLU A 19 6.52 14.94 9.32
CA GLU A 19 6.43 13.95 10.41
C GLU A 19 5.19 14.16 11.29
N LEU A 20 4.02 14.26 10.65
CA LEU A 20 2.77 14.34 11.39
C LEU A 20 2.36 12.97 11.96
N PRO A 21 1.82 12.94 13.20
CA PRO A 21 1.18 11.73 13.71
C PRO A 21 -0.03 11.38 12.85
N THR A 22 -0.37 10.12 12.77
CA THR A 22 -1.39 9.61 11.84
C THR A 22 -2.78 10.13 12.17
N GLU A 23 -3.07 10.33 13.45
CA GLU A 23 -4.31 10.98 13.93
C GLU A 23 -4.50 12.41 13.45
N ALA A 24 -3.41 13.08 13.07
CA ALA A 24 -3.47 14.45 12.53
C ALA A 24 -3.75 14.51 11.02
N LEU A 25 -3.68 13.38 10.33
CA LEU A 25 -3.88 13.33 8.89
C LEU A 25 -5.38 13.40 8.56
N TYR A 26 -5.72 14.25 7.60
CA TYR A 26 -7.10 14.44 7.17
C TYR A 26 -7.51 13.36 6.18
N ILE A 27 -8.59 12.66 6.49
CA ILE A 27 -9.16 11.61 5.64
C ILE A 27 -10.46 12.12 5.02
N THR A 28 -10.51 12.16 3.69
CA THR A 28 -11.73 12.51 2.97
C THR A 28 -12.71 11.34 2.94
N PRO A 29 -14.04 11.59 2.77
CA PRO A 29 -15.03 10.51 2.60
C PRO A 29 -14.70 9.54 1.46
N ARG A 30 -14.04 10.03 0.40
CA ARG A 30 -13.60 9.22 -0.74
C ARG A 30 -12.50 8.24 -0.36
N ILE A 31 -11.53 8.69 0.44
CA ILE A 31 -10.44 7.85 0.98
C ILE A 31 -11.02 6.83 1.97
N GLU A 32 -11.91 7.25 2.86
CA GLU A 32 -12.57 6.35 3.82
C GLU A 32 -13.36 5.26 3.12
N HIS A 33 -14.12 5.60 2.07
CA HIS A 33 -14.82 4.60 1.26
C HIS A 33 -13.86 3.64 0.55
N PHE A 34 -12.71 4.12 0.09
CA PHE A 34 -11.67 3.26 -0.49
C PHE A 34 -11.12 2.28 0.56
N TYR A 35 -10.81 2.73 1.77
CA TYR A 35 -10.35 1.86 2.87
C TYR A 35 -11.39 0.80 3.20
N TRP A 36 -12.64 1.18 3.33
CA TRP A 36 -13.72 0.23 3.54
C TRP A 36 -13.79 -0.85 2.46
N ARG A 37 -13.64 -0.48 1.18
CA ARG A 37 -13.58 -1.44 0.06
C ARG A 37 -12.36 -2.37 0.14
N ILE A 38 -11.22 -1.88 0.61
CA ILE A 38 -10.04 -2.71 0.84
C ILE A 38 -10.31 -3.73 1.94
N GLU A 39 -10.83 -3.30 3.08
CA GLU A 39 -11.08 -4.14 4.24
C GLU A 39 -12.17 -5.19 3.97
N GLN A 40 -13.30 -4.78 3.43
CA GLN A 40 -14.44 -5.68 3.24
C GLN A 40 -14.35 -6.54 1.96
N GLY A 41 -13.64 -6.07 0.95
CA GLY A 41 -13.53 -6.75 -0.34
C GLY A 41 -12.15 -7.35 -0.58
N LEU A 42 -11.16 -6.49 -0.86
CA LEU A 42 -9.85 -6.95 -1.32
C LEU A 42 -9.15 -7.91 -0.36
N ILE A 43 -9.19 -7.62 0.95
CA ILE A 43 -8.50 -8.45 1.95
C ILE A 43 -9.18 -9.80 2.09
N GLN A 44 -10.50 -9.86 1.97
CA GLN A 44 -11.25 -11.11 2.08
C GLN A 44 -11.05 -12.01 0.86
N GLU A 45 -11.02 -11.43 -0.33
CA GLU A 45 -10.90 -12.16 -1.60
C GLU A 45 -9.46 -12.27 -2.11
N GLY A 46 -8.57 -11.38 -1.67
CA GLY A 46 -7.24 -11.17 -2.22
C GLY A 46 -7.27 -10.43 -3.55
N GLY A 47 -6.10 -10.17 -4.13
CA GLY A 47 -5.99 -9.54 -5.44
C GLY A 47 -5.29 -8.18 -5.43
N PHE A 48 -5.72 -7.27 -6.31
CA PHE A 48 -5.02 -6.01 -6.55
C PHE A 48 -5.91 -4.79 -6.37
N ALA A 49 -5.37 -3.75 -5.70
CA ALA A 49 -5.91 -2.40 -5.71
C ALA A 49 -4.88 -1.39 -6.25
N LEU A 50 -5.36 -0.25 -6.69
CA LEU A 50 -4.55 0.79 -7.30
C LEU A 50 -4.91 2.16 -6.76
N ILE A 51 -3.92 2.90 -6.31
CA ILE A 51 -3.99 4.32 -5.98
C ILE A 51 -3.20 5.08 -7.04
N THR A 52 -3.84 5.99 -7.75
CA THR A 52 -3.18 6.81 -8.78
C THR A 52 -3.40 8.29 -8.51
N GLY A 53 -2.47 9.11 -8.95
CA GLY A 53 -2.56 10.57 -8.87
C GLY A 53 -1.21 11.21 -9.17
N ASP A 54 -1.23 12.49 -9.45
CA ASP A 54 -0.03 13.27 -9.69
C ASP A 54 0.87 13.36 -8.45
N PRO A 55 2.16 13.70 -8.60
CA PRO A 55 3.03 14.00 -7.48
C PRO A 55 2.41 15.08 -6.57
N GLY A 56 2.51 14.88 -5.25
CA GLY A 56 1.97 15.83 -4.27
C GLY A 56 0.48 15.69 -3.94
N THR A 57 -0.27 14.75 -4.55
CA THR A 57 -1.70 14.52 -4.25
C THR A 57 -1.95 13.71 -2.97
N GLY A 58 -0.91 13.27 -2.25
CA GLY A 58 -1.05 12.58 -0.97
C GLY A 58 -1.12 11.05 -1.04
N LYS A 59 -0.75 10.41 -2.15
CA LYS A 59 -0.75 8.93 -2.30
C LYS A 59 -0.02 8.21 -1.17
N SER A 60 1.21 8.63 -0.85
CA SER A 60 2.03 8.02 0.22
C SER A 60 1.40 8.20 1.60
N VAL A 61 0.69 9.32 1.82
CA VAL A 61 -0.08 9.56 3.05
C VAL A 61 -1.23 8.56 3.16
N VAL A 62 -1.98 8.35 2.08
CA VAL A 62 -3.06 7.36 2.02
C VAL A 62 -2.53 5.96 2.27
N LEU A 63 -1.38 5.56 1.68
CA LEU A 63 -0.76 4.27 1.95
C LEU A 63 -0.32 4.12 3.41
N ARG A 64 0.27 5.17 4.01
CA ARG A 64 0.70 5.16 5.42
C ARG A 64 -0.49 4.96 6.36
N LEU A 65 -1.56 5.70 6.15
CA LEU A 65 -2.81 5.55 6.92
C LEU A 65 -3.42 4.15 6.76
N LEU A 66 -3.44 3.63 5.53
CA LEU A 66 -3.93 2.28 5.26
C LEU A 66 -3.06 1.22 5.95
N ALA A 67 -1.73 1.36 5.89
CA ALA A 67 -0.80 0.43 6.55
C ALA A 67 -1.05 0.36 8.06
N GLU A 68 -1.20 1.51 8.71
CA GLU A 68 -1.47 1.58 10.15
C GLU A 68 -2.83 0.98 10.49
N ARG A 69 -3.87 1.33 9.74
CA ARG A 69 -5.22 0.81 9.94
C ARG A 69 -5.28 -0.72 9.78
N LEU A 70 -4.65 -1.26 8.75
CA LEU A 70 -4.56 -2.71 8.54
C LEU A 70 -3.70 -3.40 9.59
N GLY A 71 -2.62 -2.75 10.05
CA GLY A 71 -1.75 -3.28 11.10
C GLY A 71 -2.42 -3.40 12.48
N GLN A 72 -3.55 -2.72 12.70
CA GLN A 72 -4.37 -2.87 13.92
C GLN A 72 -5.27 -4.12 13.88
N LEU A 73 -5.47 -4.72 12.70
CA LEU A 73 -6.28 -5.92 12.52
C LEU A 73 -5.44 -7.18 12.81
N ARG A 74 -5.94 -8.04 13.70
CA ARG A 74 -5.19 -9.22 14.21
C ARG A 74 -4.99 -10.32 13.17
N ASP A 75 -5.81 -10.31 12.14
CA ASP A 75 -5.85 -11.32 11.07
C ASP A 75 -5.14 -10.88 9.78
N ILE A 76 -4.35 -9.80 9.84
CA ILE A 76 -3.65 -9.27 8.69
C ILE A 76 -2.14 -9.17 8.96
N ALA A 77 -1.34 -9.66 8.02
CA ALA A 77 0.10 -9.47 7.97
C ALA A 77 0.43 -8.44 6.89
N VAL A 78 0.74 -7.21 7.33
CA VAL A 78 1.05 -6.10 6.41
C VAL A 78 2.55 -5.99 6.18
N GLY A 79 2.96 -5.97 4.92
CA GLY A 79 4.31 -5.63 4.48
C GLY A 79 4.32 -4.43 3.55
N ALA A 80 5.38 -3.64 3.57
CA ALA A 80 5.58 -2.54 2.63
C ALA A 80 6.90 -2.71 1.87
N ILE A 81 6.83 -2.68 0.54
CA ILE A 81 8.03 -2.68 -0.30
C ILE A 81 8.57 -1.25 -0.37
N THR A 82 9.81 -1.09 0.08
CA THR A 82 10.49 0.21 0.20
C THR A 82 11.40 0.52 -0.99
N HIS A 83 11.77 -0.48 -1.79
CA HIS A 83 12.65 -0.36 -2.96
C HIS A 83 11.96 -0.87 -4.23
N PRO A 84 10.98 -0.13 -4.77
CA PRO A 84 10.18 -0.60 -5.91
C PRO A 84 11.01 -0.78 -7.20
N SER A 85 12.14 -0.11 -7.34
CA SER A 85 13.04 -0.25 -8.50
C SER A 85 13.93 -1.50 -8.51
N SER A 86 13.77 -2.38 -7.52
CA SER A 86 14.58 -3.59 -7.37
C SER A 86 14.38 -4.60 -8.53
N ASN A 87 15.41 -5.41 -8.77
CA ASN A 87 15.32 -6.56 -9.67
C ASN A 87 14.59 -7.73 -8.99
N LEU A 88 14.36 -8.83 -9.70
CA LEU A 88 13.66 -10.00 -9.14
C LEU A 88 14.37 -10.62 -7.93
N ALA A 89 15.69 -10.61 -7.88
CA ALA A 89 16.43 -11.20 -6.76
C ALA A 89 16.28 -10.36 -5.49
N ASP A 90 16.36 -9.03 -5.63
CA ASP A 90 16.17 -8.09 -4.52
C ASP A 90 14.72 -8.07 -4.06
N PHE A 91 13.77 -8.14 -5.00
CA PHE A 91 12.35 -8.29 -4.71
C PHE A 91 12.07 -9.53 -3.84
N TYR A 92 12.64 -10.68 -4.20
CA TYR A 92 12.46 -11.88 -3.39
C TYR A 92 13.12 -11.77 -2.01
N ARG A 93 14.28 -11.12 -1.91
CA ARG A 93 14.94 -10.86 -0.62
C ARG A 93 14.02 -10.01 0.27
N GLU A 94 13.50 -8.90 -0.25
CA GLU A 94 12.59 -8.02 0.48
C GLU A 94 11.29 -8.73 0.88
N MET A 95 10.70 -9.53 -0.01
CA MET A 95 9.54 -10.37 0.33
C MET A 95 9.86 -11.41 1.40
N GLY A 96 11.06 -12.00 1.38
CA GLY A 96 11.53 -12.91 2.42
C GLY A 96 11.61 -12.24 3.78
N ASP A 97 12.19 -11.05 3.84
CA ASP A 97 12.30 -10.25 5.07
C ASP A 97 10.89 -9.87 5.60
N LEU A 98 9.99 -9.41 4.73
CA LEU A 98 8.62 -9.03 5.10
C LEU A 98 7.81 -10.18 5.72
N PHE A 99 7.97 -11.39 5.23
CA PHE A 99 7.17 -12.54 5.66
C PHE A 99 7.95 -13.57 6.48
N ALA A 100 9.16 -13.22 6.95
CA ALA A 100 10.04 -14.07 7.73
C ALA A 100 10.31 -15.44 7.06
N VAL A 101 10.65 -15.41 5.77
CA VAL A 101 10.99 -16.58 4.95
C VAL A 101 12.44 -16.46 4.50
N GLU A 102 13.29 -17.41 4.89
CA GLU A 102 14.67 -17.46 4.39
C GLU A 102 14.69 -17.83 2.90
N LEU A 103 15.09 -16.88 2.07
CA LEU A 103 15.15 -17.06 0.64
C LEU A 103 16.60 -17.00 0.12
N LYS A 104 16.98 -17.96 -0.72
CA LYS A 104 18.29 -17.94 -1.39
C LYS A 104 18.21 -17.05 -2.62
N PRO A 105 19.01 -15.97 -2.73
CA PRO A 105 18.87 -14.94 -3.77
C PRO A 105 18.86 -15.45 -5.22
N HIS A 106 19.54 -16.55 -5.49
CA HIS A 106 19.65 -17.12 -6.83
C HIS A 106 18.64 -18.24 -7.14
N ASN A 107 17.76 -18.58 -6.19
CA ASN A 107 16.76 -19.64 -6.37
C ASN A 107 15.34 -19.04 -6.42
N ARG A 108 15.00 -18.40 -7.54
CA ARG A 108 13.67 -17.82 -7.77
C ARG A 108 12.55 -18.84 -7.56
N TRP A 109 12.70 -20.05 -8.09
CA TRP A 109 11.68 -21.09 -7.94
C TRP A 109 11.49 -21.52 -6.49
N GLY A 110 12.57 -21.70 -5.75
CA GLY A 110 12.52 -21.98 -4.32
C GLY A 110 11.88 -20.85 -3.53
N GLY A 111 12.20 -19.58 -3.85
CA GLY A 111 11.58 -18.41 -3.25
C GLY A 111 10.10 -18.32 -3.51
N PHE A 112 9.68 -18.50 -4.75
CA PHE A 112 8.28 -18.55 -5.16
C PHE A 112 7.48 -19.60 -4.36
N LYS A 113 8.02 -20.82 -4.28
CA LYS A 113 7.40 -21.93 -3.56
C LYS A 113 7.32 -21.64 -2.06
N ALA A 114 8.42 -21.22 -1.43
CA ALA A 114 8.48 -20.96 0.01
C ALA A 114 7.52 -19.84 0.47
N LEU A 115 7.42 -18.74 -0.28
CA LEU A 115 6.47 -17.67 0.01
C LEU A 115 5.02 -18.17 -0.07
N ARG A 116 4.68 -18.92 -1.11
CA ARG A 116 3.32 -19.46 -1.28
C ARG A 116 2.96 -20.48 -0.19
N GLU A 117 3.87 -21.35 0.18
CA GLU A 117 3.69 -22.28 1.31
C GLU A 117 3.49 -21.53 2.62
N ARG A 118 4.26 -20.47 2.86
CA ARG A 118 4.11 -19.62 4.05
C ARG A 118 2.73 -18.96 4.10
N TRP A 119 2.26 -18.38 3.00
CA TRP A 119 0.94 -17.74 2.94
C TRP A 119 -0.20 -18.74 3.04
N LEU A 120 -0.08 -19.92 2.43
CA LEU A 120 -1.06 -21.00 2.60
C LEU A 120 -1.14 -21.42 4.07
N ALA A 121 0.01 -21.64 4.72
CA ALA A 121 0.05 -21.96 6.15
C ALA A 121 -0.59 -20.88 7.01
N HIS A 122 -0.36 -19.59 6.69
CA HIS A 122 -1.01 -18.47 7.38
C HIS A 122 -2.53 -18.51 7.20
N LEU A 123 -3.02 -18.66 5.98
CA LEU A 123 -4.44 -18.70 5.69
C LEU A 123 -5.17 -19.89 6.31
N GLU A 124 -4.51 -21.05 6.42
CA GLU A 124 -5.11 -22.29 6.89
C GLU A 124 -4.99 -22.48 8.42
N ALA A 125 -3.83 -22.12 9.00
CA ALA A 125 -3.58 -22.36 10.41
C ALA A 125 -3.92 -21.16 11.31
N THR A 126 -3.72 -19.93 10.85
CA THR A 126 -3.85 -18.73 11.67
C THR A 126 -4.88 -17.73 11.15
N LEU A 127 -5.49 -17.99 9.99
CA LEU A 127 -6.37 -17.08 9.27
C LEU A 127 -5.73 -15.73 8.92
N LEU A 128 -4.38 -15.64 9.04
CA LEU A 128 -3.64 -14.42 8.69
C LEU A 128 -3.64 -14.22 7.18
N ARG A 129 -4.04 -13.02 6.76
CA ARG A 129 -4.09 -12.62 5.36
C ARG A 129 -2.91 -11.71 5.04
N PRO A 130 -2.02 -12.10 4.12
CA PRO A 130 -0.90 -11.27 3.73
C PRO A 130 -1.33 -10.12 2.84
N VAL A 131 -0.82 -8.93 3.15
CA VAL A 131 -1.05 -7.70 2.40
C VAL A 131 0.28 -7.03 2.12
N VAL A 132 0.51 -6.62 0.86
CA VAL A 132 1.70 -5.88 0.45
C VAL A 132 1.29 -4.51 -0.08
N LEU A 133 1.90 -3.47 0.46
CA LEU A 133 1.76 -2.09 0.03
C LEU A 133 3.00 -1.68 -0.75
N ILE A 134 2.82 -1.04 -1.89
CA ILE A 134 3.92 -0.62 -2.76
C ILE A 134 3.69 0.83 -3.17
N ASP A 135 4.55 1.72 -2.69
CA ASP A 135 4.58 3.11 -3.18
C ASP A 135 5.48 3.22 -4.40
N GLU A 136 5.27 4.27 -5.21
CA GLU A 136 6.03 4.55 -6.43
C GLU A 136 6.13 3.31 -7.37
N ALA A 137 5.07 2.51 -7.47
CA ALA A 137 5.05 1.26 -8.22
C ALA A 137 5.31 1.44 -9.75
N GLN A 138 5.28 2.66 -10.28
CA GLN A 138 5.73 2.95 -11.64
C GLN A 138 7.24 2.69 -11.83
N GLU A 139 8.03 2.69 -10.75
CA GLU A 139 9.46 2.39 -10.81
C GLU A 139 9.73 0.88 -10.88
N MET A 140 8.75 0.03 -10.53
CA MET A 140 8.93 -1.43 -10.59
C MET A 140 9.20 -1.91 -12.01
N HIS A 141 10.13 -2.85 -12.12
CA HIS A 141 10.36 -3.54 -13.39
C HIS A 141 9.14 -4.38 -13.79
N PRO A 142 8.72 -4.43 -15.07
CA PRO A 142 7.58 -5.23 -15.51
C PRO A 142 7.64 -6.70 -15.10
N ALA A 143 8.85 -7.29 -15.10
CA ALA A 143 9.03 -8.67 -14.65
C ALA A 143 8.65 -8.87 -13.17
N VAL A 144 8.90 -7.89 -12.30
CA VAL A 144 8.53 -7.94 -10.87
C VAL A 144 7.02 -7.80 -10.69
N LEU A 145 6.38 -6.90 -11.45
CA LEU A 145 4.93 -6.78 -11.47
C LEU A 145 4.23 -8.05 -11.95
N ASN A 146 4.78 -8.73 -12.97
CA ASN A 146 4.28 -10.03 -13.42
C ASN A 146 4.51 -11.12 -12.37
N GLU A 147 5.64 -11.09 -11.67
CA GLU A 147 5.92 -12.03 -10.59
C GLU A 147 4.93 -11.88 -9.44
N LEU A 148 4.62 -10.66 -9.01
CA LEU A 148 3.56 -10.37 -8.03
C LEU A 148 2.23 -10.99 -8.45
N ARG A 149 1.84 -10.84 -9.73
CA ARG A 149 0.63 -11.45 -10.27
C ARG A 149 0.63 -12.97 -10.15
N LEU A 150 1.77 -13.60 -10.45
CA LEU A 150 1.91 -15.06 -10.35
C LEU A 150 1.90 -15.54 -8.90
N LEU A 151 2.54 -14.80 -8.00
CA LEU A 151 2.57 -15.09 -6.56
C LEU A 151 1.19 -15.02 -5.92
N THR A 152 0.35 -14.07 -6.35
CA THR A 152 -1.00 -13.91 -5.80
C THR A 152 -1.95 -15.05 -6.15
N SER A 153 -1.75 -15.72 -7.28
CA SER A 153 -2.71 -16.66 -7.86
C SER A 153 -2.47 -18.10 -7.45
N LEU A 154 -3.54 -18.82 -7.15
CA LEU A 154 -3.54 -20.27 -6.91
C LEU A 154 -4.68 -20.93 -7.68
N HIS A 155 -4.52 -22.21 -8.06
CA HIS A 155 -5.55 -23.03 -8.72
C HIS A 155 -6.21 -22.32 -9.93
N PHE A 156 -5.40 -21.88 -10.90
CA PHE A 156 -5.91 -21.19 -12.11
C PHE A 156 -6.73 -19.94 -11.78
N ASP A 157 -6.26 -19.12 -10.82
CA ASP A 157 -6.92 -17.89 -10.35
C ASP A 157 -8.24 -18.10 -9.57
N SER A 158 -8.57 -19.33 -9.18
CA SER A 158 -9.76 -19.59 -8.37
C SER A 158 -9.57 -19.24 -6.89
N ARG A 159 -8.32 -19.08 -6.42
CA ARG A 159 -7.98 -18.66 -5.06
C ARG A 159 -6.83 -17.67 -5.10
N THR A 160 -6.93 -16.63 -4.30
CA THR A 160 -5.90 -15.61 -4.16
C THR A 160 -5.23 -15.71 -2.80
N LEU A 161 -3.89 -15.66 -2.78
CA LEU A 161 -3.09 -15.83 -1.56
C LEU A 161 -2.64 -14.51 -0.93
N LEU A 162 -2.59 -13.43 -1.70
CA LEU A 162 -1.98 -12.16 -1.33
C LEU A 162 -2.85 -11.00 -1.83
N SER A 163 -3.01 -10.00 -1.00
CA SER A 163 -3.58 -8.71 -1.41
C SER A 163 -2.44 -7.72 -1.69
N VAL A 164 -2.50 -7.03 -2.81
CA VAL A 164 -1.47 -6.07 -3.23
C VAL A 164 -2.11 -4.72 -3.51
N ILE A 165 -1.62 -3.68 -2.86
CA ILE A 165 -2.03 -2.30 -3.10
C ILE A 165 -0.86 -1.55 -3.75
N LEU A 166 -1.04 -1.16 -5.00
CA LEU A 166 -0.08 -0.39 -5.78
C LEU A 166 -0.44 1.08 -5.71
N ALA A 167 0.53 1.94 -5.40
CA ALA A 167 0.38 3.38 -5.56
C ALA A 167 1.40 3.92 -6.56
N GLY A 168 0.98 4.87 -7.38
CA GLY A 168 1.87 5.48 -8.36
C GLY A 168 1.21 6.60 -9.16
N ASP A 169 1.95 7.14 -10.10
CA ASP A 169 1.50 8.21 -11.00
C ASP A 169 0.92 7.66 -12.33
N ALA A 170 0.68 8.56 -13.27
CA ALA A 170 0.14 8.22 -14.60
C ALA A 170 1.03 7.22 -15.36
N ARG A 171 2.35 7.18 -15.09
CA ARG A 171 3.28 6.21 -15.69
C ARG A 171 2.91 4.77 -15.31
N LEU A 172 2.44 4.54 -14.06
CA LEU A 172 1.97 3.23 -13.63
C LEU A 172 0.73 2.80 -14.44
N THR A 173 -0.25 3.70 -14.58
CA THR A 173 -1.45 3.41 -15.37
C THR A 173 -1.11 3.08 -16.82
N ASN A 174 -0.19 3.83 -17.43
CA ASN A 174 0.28 3.58 -18.79
C ASN A 174 1.06 2.26 -18.90
N LYS A 175 1.87 1.93 -17.89
CA LYS A 175 2.60 0.66 -17.81
C LYS A 175 1.64 -0.53 -17.74
N LEU A 176 0.58 -0.45 -16.92
CA LEU A 176 -0.43 -1.49 -16.77
C LEU A 176 -1.32 -1.73 -18.00
N ARG A 177 -1.33 -0.79 -18.96
CA ARG A 177 -2.04 -0.93 -20.26
C ARG A 177 -1.20 -1.62 -21.33
N ARG A 178 0.11 -1.80 -21.11
CA ARG A 178 0.96 -2.50 -22.06
C ARG A 178 0.59 -3.99 -22.11
N GLU A 179 0.74 -4.61 -23.26
CA GLU A 179 0.39 -6.01 -23.52
C GLU A 179 0.96 -6.96 -22.46
N GLU A 180 2.22 -6.76 -22.09
CA GLU A 180 2.93 -7.57 -21.07
C GLU A 180 2.32 -7.51 -19.67
N LEU A 181 1.65 -6.41 -19.29
CA LEU A 181 1.04 -6.20 -17.97
C LEU A 181 -0.49 -6.12 -18.01
N LEU A 182 -1.10 -6.23 -19.17
CA LEU A 182 -2.55 -6.24 -19.32
C LEU A 182 -3.24 -7.28 -18.42
N PRO A 183 -2.70 -8.52 -18.26
CA PRO A 183 -3.26 -9.51 -17.34
C PRO A 183 -3.23 -9.09 -15.88
N LEU A 184 -2.28 -8.25 -15.45
CA LEU A 184 -2.27 -7.65 -14.12
C LEU A 184 -3.28 -6.51 -14.04
N GLY A 185 -3.27 -5.61 -15.01
CA GLY A 185 -4.18 -4.46 -15.07
C GLY A 185 -5.66 -4.84 -15.02
N SER A 186 -6.04 -5.95 -15.64
CA SER A 186 -7.42 -6.48 -15.65
C SER A 186 -7.88 -7.04 -14.28
N ARG A 187 -6.94 -7.41 -13.40
CA ARG A 187 -7.23 -7.92 -12.05
C ARG A 187 -7.40 -6.82 -11.00
N ILE A 188 -7.12 -5.58 -11.35
CA ILE A 188 -7.26 -4.45 -10.44
C ILE A 188 -8.73 -4.01 -10.41
N ARG A 189 -9.47 -4.45 -9.39
CA ARG A 189 -10.90 -4.15 -9.23
C ARG A 189 -11.17 -2.89 -8.40
N THR A 190 -10.33 -2.63 -7.40
CA THR A 190 -10.48 -1.48 -6.50
C THR A 190 -9.50 -0.39 -6.88
N ARG A 191 -10.00 0.80 -7.21
CA ARG A 191 -9.19 1.93 -7.66
C ARG A 191 -9.55 3.20 -6.90
N LEU A 192 -8.53 3.98 -6.55
CA LEU A 192 -8.64 5.34 -6.04
C LEU A 192 -7.79 6.26 -6.93
N THR A 193 -8.41 7.27 -7.49
CA THR A 193 -7.68 8.33 -8.21
C THR A 193 -7.59 9.54 -7.30
N MET A 194 -6.39 9.93 -6.94
CA MET A 194 -6.11 11.13 -6.16
C MET A 194 -6.01 12.32 -7.09
N GLU A 195 -6.72 13.38 -6.77
CA GLU A 195 -6.72 14.66 -7.47
C GLU A 195 -6.17 15.74 -6.55
N TYR A 196 -5.78 16.88 -7.09
CA TYR A 196 -5.41 18.02 -6.25
C TYR A 196 -6.63 18.50 -5.47
N ALA A 197 -6.42 18.74 -4.17
CA ALA A 197 -7.47 19.18 -3.29
C ALA A 197 -8.02 20.56 -3.72
N GLY A 198 -9.33 20.67 -3.79
CA GLY A 198 -10.02 21.94 -4.00
C GLY A 198 -9.96 22.85 -2.77
N ARG A 199 -10.39 24.10 -2.93
CA ARG A 199 -10.33 25.10 -1.86
C ARG A 199 -11.05 24.64 -0.58
N GLU A 200 -12.21 24.03 -0.70
CA GLU A 200 -13.02 23.58 0.44
C GLU A 200 -12.31 22.43 1.18
N GLU A 201 -11.76 21.48 0.44
CA GLU A 201 -11.00 20.35 0.98
C GLU A 201 -9.72 20.82 1.68
N LEU A 202 -8.98 21.76 1.08
CA LEU A 202 -7.80 22.37 1.70
C LEU A 202 -8.17 23.09 3.00
N MET A 203 -9.29 23.84 3.02
CA MET A 203 -9.76 24.51 4.23
C MET A 203 -10.16 23.52 5.32
N ALA A 204 -10.82 22.42 4.95
CA ALA A 204 -11.17 21.34 5.89
C ALA A 204 -9.91 20.66 6.46
N CYS A 205 -8.94 20.36 5.59
CA CYS A 205 -7.64 19.80 5.97
C CYS A 205 -6.89 20.73 6.95
N LEU A 206 -6.79 22.02 6.65
CA LEU A 206 -6.13 23.00 7.52
C LEU A 206 -6.82 23.11 8.90
N LYS A 207 -8.14 23.16 8.92
CA LYS A 207 -8.91 23.18 10.17
C LYS A 207 -8.66 21.93 11.00
N HIS A 208 -8.66 20.77 10.36
CA HIS A 208 -8.39 19.49 11.01
C HIS A 208 -6.97 19.43 11.61
N LEU A 209 -5.96 19.83 10.82
CA LEU A 209 -4.56 19.86 11.25
C LEU A 209 -4.35 20.81 12.46
N LEU A 210 -4.95 21.98 12.44
CA LEU A 210 -4.86 22.94 13.54
C LEU A 210 -5.63 22.45 14.78
N ALA A 211 -6.80 21.88 14.61
CA ALA A 211 -7.61 21.36 15.71
C ALA A 211 -6.92 20.18 16.41
N THR A 212 -6.31 19.26 15.65
CA THR A 212 -5.60 18.09 16.22
C THR A 212 -4.25 18.48 16.84
N ALA A 213 -3.57 19.47 16.30
CA ALA A 213 -2.32 19.99 16.85
C ALA A 213 -2.53 20.87 18.08
N GLY A 214 -3.72 21.41 18.30
CA GLY A 214 -4.07 22.24 19.45
C GLY A 214 -4.14 21.44 20.76
N ASN A 215 -3.97 22.16 21.87
CA ASN A 215 -4.15 21.63 23.22
C ASN A 215 -5.62 21.63 23.61
#